data_0f7fe89953e4ddc799d1d6b7f266f0b9
#
_entry.id   0f7fe89953e4ddc799d1d6b7f266f0b9
#
_cell.length_a   1.000
_cell.length_b   1.000
_cell.length_c   1.000
_cell.angle_alpha   90.00
_cell.angle_beta   90.00
_cell.angle_gamma   90.00
#
_symmetry.space_group_name_H-M   'P 1'
#
loop_
_entity.id
_entity.type
_entity.pdbx_description
1 polymer ?
#
loop_
_entity_poly.entity_id
_entity_poly.type
_entity_poly.pdbx_seq_one_letter_code
_entity_poly.pdbx_strand_id
1 'polypeptide(L)'
;ADYAPFEFMYPDENGNMVYGGIDISVAQYVADELGLTLQVENMSFNNLLTSLDKGDFDIVLSAMEATPDRLENADFSTGYYSDTPPAILVKADKADQYKTLADFNGKAMGAQAATTKLDMVNDIEGVNAVSLESVLDLVNELVYDKVDAILVDGGVAQQYADANPDLVICSASSELPTAEPYCIAVAKGDPKG
;
A
#
# COMPACT_ATOMS: atom_id res chain seq x y z
N ALA A 1 -1.14 3.40 9.92
CA ALA A 1 -2.24 3.95 9.12
C ALA A 1 -1.82 5.29 8.52
N ASP A 2 -1.16 5.22 7.38
CA ASP A 2 -0.62 6.33 6.60
C ASP A 2 -0.81 6.11 5.08
N TYR A 3 -1.78 5.24 4.73
CA TYR A 3 -1.99 4.71 3.38
C TYR A 3 -3.37 5.13 2.82
N ALA A 4 -3.63 6.45 2.76
CA ALA A 4 -4.89 6.95 2.17
C ALA A 4 -4.99 6.56 0.67
N PRO A 5 -6.18 6.16 0.20
CA PRO A 5 -7.50 6.23 0.83
C PRO A 5 -7.91 4.99 1.66
N PHE A 6 -7.01 4.02 1.85
CA PHE A 6 -7.36 2.73 2.48
C PHE A 6 -7.39 2.79 4.00
N GLU A 7 -6.32 3.28 4.62
CA GLU A 7 -6.22 3.46 6.06
C GLU A 7 -5.40 4.71 6.42
N PHE A 8 -5.97 5.58 7.23
CA PHE A 8 -5.34 6.81 7.67
C PHE A 8 -5.94 7.31 8.97
N MET A 9 -5.27 8.26 9.60
CA MET A 9 -5.78 8.94 10.79
C MET A 9 -6.21 10.37 10.44
N TYR A 10 -7.33 10.79 11.02
CA TYR A 10 -7.84 12.16 10.87
C TYR A 10 -8.46 12.65 12.17
N PRO A 11 -8.51 13.97 12.41
CA PRO A 11 -9.16 14.51 13.60
C PRO A 11 -10.70 14.43 13.47
N ASP A 12 -11.38 13.95 14.51
CA ASP A 12 -12.83 14.02 14.65
C ASP A 12 -13.30 15.45 14.99
N GLU A 13 -14.60 15.65 15.18
CA GLU A 13 -15.19 16.95 15.52
C GLU A 13 -14.68 17.53 16.85
N ASN A 14 -14.12 16.71 17.74
CA ASN A 14 -13.55 17.08 19.00
C ASN A 14 -12.02 17.23 18.97
N GLY A 15 -11.39 16.98 17.78
CA GLY A 15 -9.96 17.03 17.60
C GLY A 15 -9.21 15.76 18.01
N ASN A 16 -9.90 14.67 18.34
CA ASN A 16 -9.26 13.39 18.61
C ASN A 16 -8.89 12.70 17.30
N MET A 17 -7.71 12.11 17.26
CA MET A 17 -7.29 11.32 16.09
C MET A 17 -8.03 9.98 16.05
N VAL A 18 -8.72 9.73 14.95
CA VAL A 18 -9.49 8.50 14.69
C VAL A 18 -9.04 7.86 13.38
N TYR A 19 -9.28 6.55 13.26
CA TYR A 19 -8.97 5.81 12.03
C TYR A 19 -10.10 5.95 11.01
N GLY A 20 -9.74 6.05 9.74
CA GLY A 20 -10.66 6.09 8.62
C GLY A 20 -10.06 5.48 7.36
N GLY A 21 -10.87 5.39 6.33
CA GLY A 21 -10.51 4.83 5.04
C GLY A 21 -11.35 3.63 4.65
N ILE A 22 -11.08 3.11 3.46
CA ILE A 22 -11.83 1.99 2.87
C ILE A 22 -11.71 0.75 3.77
N ASP A 23 -10.48 0.41 4.19
CA ASP A 23 -10.20 -0.76 5.02
C ASP A 23 -10.91 -0.68 6.37
N ILE A 24 -10.88 0.49 7.00
CA ILE A 24 -11.57 0.71 8.28
C ILE A 24 -13.09 0.58 8.11
N SER A 25 -13.65 1.09 7.00
CA SER A 25 -15.09 0.99 6.73
C SER A 25 -15.51 -0.46 6.49
N VAL A 26 -14.70 -1.25 5.78
CA VAL A 26 -14.96 -2.68 5.57
C VAL A 26 -14.85 -3.45 6.88
N ALA A 27 -13.82 -3.18 7.69
CA ALA A 27 -13.66 -3.82 9.00
C ALA A 27 -14.83 -3.50 9.94
N GLN A 28 -15.31 -2.26 9.96
CA GLN A 28 -16.49 -1.87 10.74
C GLN A 28 -17.74 -2.60 10.27
N TYR A 29 -17.95 -2.69 8.96
CA TYR A 29 -19.08 -3.45 8.41
C TYR A 29 -19.05 -4.92 8.84
N VAL A 30 -17.88 -5.57 8.77
CA VAL A 30 -17.72 -6.96 9.21
C VAL A 30 -18.02 -7.11 10.71
N ALA A 31 -17.51 -6.20 11.56
CA ALA A 31 -17.78 -6.22 12.98
C ALA A 31 -19.27 -6.04 13.30
N ASP A 32 -19.94 -5.12 12.61
CA ASP A 32 -21.36 -4.86 12.81
C ASP A 32 -22.23 -6.08 12.43
N GLU A 33 -21.93 -6.73 11.28
CA GLU A 33 -22.64 -7.93 10.83
C GLU A 33 -22.46 -9.12 11.79
N LEU A 34 -21.31 -9.20 12.46
CA LEU A 34 -21.02 -10.24 13.45
C LEU A 34 -21.49 -9.87 14.88
N GLY A 35 -21.98 -8.66 15.09
CA GLY A 35 -22.39 -8.15 16.42
C GLY A 35 -21.19 -7.96 17.37
N LEU A 36 -20.01 -7.63 16.81
CA LEU A 36 -18.77 -7.42 17.54
C LEU A 36 -18.40 -5.93 17.59
N THR A 37 -17.49 -5.59 18.48
CA THR A 37 -16.92 -4.24 18.56
C THR A 37 -15.58 -4.24 17.83
N LEU A 38 -15.40 -3.33 16.86
CA LEU A 38 -14.13 -3.16 16.15
C LEU A 38 -13.09 -2.52 17.09
N GLN A 39 -11.94 -3.14 17.19
CA GLN A 39 -10.73 -2.58 17.77
C GLN A 39 -9.66 -2.53 16.70
N VAL A 40 -9.10 -1.36 16.43
CA VAL A 40 -8.07 -1.17 15.39
C VAL A 40 -6.69 -1.15 16.04
N GLU A 41 -5.82 -2.04 15.57
CA GLU A 41 -4.39 -2.07 15.91
C GLU A 41 -3.57 -1.59 14.71
N ASN A 42 -2.66 -0.65 14.94
CA ASN A 42 -1.81 -0.07 13.91
C ASN A 42 -0.37 -0.55 14.06
N MET A 43 0.18 -1.14 13.00
CA MET A 43 1.58 -1.61 12.97
C MET A 43 2.17 -1.54 11.56
N SER A 44 3.49 -1.79 11.46
CA SER A 44 4.19 -1.83 10.16
C SER A 44 3.67 -2.97 9.29
N PHE A 45 3.49 -2.72 8.00
CA PHE A 45 2.93 -3.65 7.03
C PHE A 45 3.67 -5.00 7.01
N ASN A 46 4.99 -4.99 7.06
CA ASN A 46 5.84 -6.19 7.03
C ASN A 46 5.65 -7.14 8.23
N ASN A 47 5.01 -6.69 9.30
CA ASN A 47 4.77 -7.50 10.50
C ASN A 47 3.33 -8.05 10.59
N LEU A 48 2.41 -7.59 9.73
CA LEU A 48 0.98 -7.90 9.84
C LEU A 48 0.67 -9.40 9.85
N LEU A 49 1.13 -10.15 8.86
CA LEU A 49 0.83 -11.58 8.75
C LEU A 49 1.50 -12.42 9.86
N THR A 50 2.71 -12.00 10.30
CA THR A 50 3.38 -12.67 11.42
C THR A 50 2.63 -12.47 12.73
N SER A 51 2.08 -11.28 12.98
CA SER A 51 1.30 -10.99 14.17
C SER A 51 -0.09 -11.64 14.11
N LEU A 52 -0.69 -11.74 12.91
CA LEU A 52 -1.92 -12.50 12.69
C LEU A 52 -1.74 -13.99 13.05
N ASP A 53 -0.66 -14.62 12.59
CA ASP A 53 -0.33 -16.01 12.91
C ASP A 53 -0.11 -16.27 14.40
N LYS A 54 0.42 -15.26 15.12
CA LYS A 54 0.57 -15.31 16.59
C LYS A 54 -0.74 -15.11 17.36
N GLY A 55 -1.81 -14.67 16.69
CA GLY A 55 -3.10 -14.37 17.30
C GLY A 55 -3.14 -13.02 18.03
N ASP A 56 -2.30 -12.06 17.65
CA ASP A 56 -2.31 -10.71 18.21
C ASP A 56 -3.59 -9.95 17.83
N PHE A 57 -4.22 -10.33 16.70
CA PHE A 57 -5.51 -9.83 16.22
C PHE A 57 -6.23 -10.89 15.35
N ASP A 58 -7.51 -10.67 15.06
CA ASP A 58 -8.38 -11.66 14.39
C ASP A 58 -8.31 -11.56 12.85
N ILE A 59 -8.22 -10.34 12.29
CA ILE A 59 -8.22 -10.08 10.85
C ILE A 59 -7.21 -9.00 10.49
N VAL A 60 -6.77 -9.00 9.23
CA VAL A 60 -5.92 -7.94 8.65
C VAL A 60 -6.59 -7.35 7.43
N LEU A 61 -6.73 -6.03 7.41
CA LEU A 61 -7.06 -5.23 6.24
C LEU A 61 -5.98 -4.15 6.09
N SER A 62 -5.28 -4.13 4.97
CA SER A 62 -4.21 -3.18 4.69
C SER A 62 -3.90 -3.14 3.19
N ALA A 63 -4.93 -2.93 2.35
CA ALA A 63 -4.80 -2.95 0.89
C ALA A 63 -3.95 -4.14 0.41
N MET A 64 -4.20 -5.33 0.95
CA MET A 64 -3.34 -6.50 0.81
C MET A 64 -3.88 -7.48 -0.24
N GLU A 65 -3.06 -7.85 -1.23
CA GLU A 65 -3.37 -8.89 -2.21
C GLU A 65 -3.07 -10.29 -1.64
N ALA A 66 -3.86 -11.28 -2.06
CA ALA A 66 -3.66 -12.69 -1.73
C ALA A 66 -2.60 -13.33 -2.66
N THR A 67 -1.33 -13.00 -2.47
CA THR A 67 -0.24 -13.59 -3.27
C THR A 67 0.01 -15.05 -2.89
N PRO A 68 0.60 -15.88 -3.79
CA PRO A 68 0.96 -17.27 -3.47
C PRO A 68 1.78 -17.41 -2.19
N ASP A 69 2.79 -16.57 -1.98
CA ASP A 69 3.64 -16.60 -0.79
C ASP A 69 2.86 -16.27 0.49
N ARG A 70 1.93 -15.30 0.42
CA ARG A 70 1.07 -14.94 1.56
C ARG A 70 0.07 -16.05 1.88
N LEU A 71 -0.45 -16.73 0.84
CA LEU A 71 -1.36 -17.87 0.99
C LEU A 71 -0.72 -19.08 1.69
N GLU A 72 0.60 -19.17 1.76
CA GLU A 72 1.27 -20.19 2.56
C GLU A 72 1.06 -19.96 4.07
N ASN A 73 0.93 -18.70 4.50
CA ASN A 73 0.94 -18.29 5.90
C ASN A 73 -0.40 -17.77 6.44
N ALA A 74 -1.35 -17.44 5.57
CA ALA A 74 -2.67 -16.94 5.93
C ALA A 74 -3.73 -17.44 4.95
N ASP A 75 -4.99 -17.41 5.35
CA ASP A 75 -6.12 -17.57 4.45
C ASP A 75 -6.71 -16.19 4.13
N PHE A 76 -7.34 -16.06 2.97
CA PHE A 76 -7.84 -14.78 2.48
C PHE A 76 -9.30 -14.89 2.04
N SER A 77 -10.03 -13.81 2.26
CA SER A 77 -11.38 -13.64 1.71
C SER A 77 -11.35 -13.51 0.17
N THR A 78 -12.52 -13.48 -0.44
CA THR A 78 -12.66 -12.88 -1.77
C THR A 78 -12.26 -11.41 -1.73
N GLY A 79 -11.89 -10.84 -2.89
CA GLY A 79 -11.52 -9.42 -2.97
C GLY A 79 -12.65 -8.51 -2.56
N TYR A 80 -12.38 -7.54 -1.69
CA TYR A 80 -13.35 -6.51 -1.30
C TYR A 80 -13.16 -5.21 -2.09
N TYR A 81 -12.01 -5.00 -2.71
CA TYR A 81 -11.70 -3.81 -3.48
C TYR A 81 -10.75 -4.11 -4.64
N SER A 82 -11.03 -3.51 -5.80
CA SER A 82 -10.14 -3.53 -6.97
C SER A 82 -9.66 -2.12 -7.22
N ASP A 83 -8.36 -1.90 -7.05
CA ASP A 83 -7.73 -0.59 -7.24
C ASP A 83 -7.42 -0.31 -8.72
N THR A 84 -7.11 0.93 -9.03
CA THR A 84 -6.44 1.31 -10.28
C THR A 84 -5.03 0.70 -10.32
N PRO A 85 -4.44 0.53 -11.52
CA PRO A 85 -3.11 -0.06 -11.63
C PRO A 85 -2.07 0.65 -10.75
N PRO A 86 -1.04 -0.07 -10.24
CA PRO A 86 0.09 0.54 -9.55
C PRO A 86 0.70 1.68 -10.35
N ALA A 87 1.22 2.67 -9.66
CA ALA A 87 1.73 3.86 -10.31
C ALA A 87 3.07 4.33 -9.74
N ILE A 88 3.88 4.93 -10.61
CA ILE A 88 5.15 5.52 -10.27
C ILE A 88 4.96 7.02 -10.09
N LEU A 89 5.22 7.52 -8.89
CA LEU A 89 5.29 8.94 -8.58
C LEU A 89 6.71 9.47 -8.81
N VAL A 90 6.79 10.61 -9.46
CA VAL A 90 8.02 11.37 -9.71
C VAL A 90 7.76 12.85 -9.41
N LYS A 91 8.84 13.63 -9.29
CA LYS A 91 8.70 15.09 -9.21
C LYS A 91 8.23 15.63 -10.56
N ALA A 92 7.30 16.60 -10.53
CA ALA A 92 6.67 17.16 -11.71
C ALA A 92 7.68 17.77 -12.70
N ASP A 93 8.72 18.42 -12.18
CA ASP A 93 9.79 19.03 -12.98
C ASP A 93 10.71 18.02 -13.69
N LYS A 94 10.64 16.75 -13.27
CA LYS A 94 11.43 15.63 -13.85
C LYS A 94 10.59 14.64 -14.65
N ALA A 95 9.28 14.79 -14.68
CA ALA A 95 8.36 13.83 -15.29
C ALA A 95 8.65 13.55 -16.77
N ASP A 96 9.11 14.54 -17.50
CA ASP A 96 9.46 14.42 -18.92
C ASP A 96 10.68 13.52 -19.20
N GLN A 97 11.48 13.22 -18.17
CA GLN A 97 12.62 12.33 -18.27
C GLN A 97 12.23 10.83 -18.21
N TYR A 98 11.02 10.51 -17.74
CA TYR A 98 10.58 9.15 -17.44
C TYR A 98 9.33 8.78 -18.25
N LYS A 99 9.52 8.38 -19.50
CA LYS A 99 8.44 7.99 -20.43
C LYS A 99 8.17 6.49 -20.42
N THR A 100 9.21 5.70 -20.15
CA THR A 100 9.22 4.23 -20.15
C THR A 100 9.93 3.72 -18.89
N LEU A 101 9.73 2.45 -18.52
CA LEU A 101 10.47 1.83 -17.41
C LEU A 101 11.98 1.83 -17.63
N ALA A 102 12.43 1.73 -18.89
CA ALA A 102 13.85 1.75 -19.24
C ALA A 102 14.56 3.09 -18.89
N ASP A 103 13.81 4.19 -18.79
CA ASP A 103 14.36 5.51 -18.44
C ASP A 103 14.82 5.56 -16.96
N PHE A 104 14.41 4.58 -16.15
CA PHE A 104 14.85 4.46 -14.76
C PHE A 104 16.15 3.66 -14.60
N ASN A 105 16.79 3.21 -15.67
CA ASN A 105 18.07 2.52 -15.57
C ASN A 105 19.11 3.41 -14.87
N GLY A 106 19.74 2.86 -13.81
CA GLY A 106 20.68 3.58 -12.95
C GLY A 106 20.04 4.55 -11.95
N LYS A 107 18.71 4.66 -11.93
CA LYS A 107 17.96 5.51 -11.00
C LYS A 107 17.56 4.76 -9.73
N ALA A 108 17.25 5.52 -8.67
CA ALA A 108 16.74 4.96 -7.43
C ALA A 108 15.20 5.03 -7.42
N MET A 109 14.56 3.89 -7.19
CA MET A 109 13.11 3.80 -7.05
C MET A 109 12.75 3.15 -5.73
N GLY A 110 11.93 3.83 -4.93
CA GLY A 110 11.48 3.36 -3.63
C GLY A 110 10.15 2.61 -3.70
N ALA A 111 9.98 1.61 -2.85
CA ALA A 111 8.70 0.97 -2.56
C ALA A 111 8.66 0.51 -1.11
N GLN A 112 7.44 0.30 -0.60
CA GLN A 112 7.25 -0.16 0.78
C GLN A 112 7.72 -1.61 0.94
N ALA A 113 8.38 -1.89 2.06
CA ALA A 113 8.87 -3.22 2.40
C ALA A 113 7.77 -4.28 2.43
N ALA A 114 8.07 -5.49 1.97
CA ALA A 114 7.19 -6.66 1.92
C ALA A 114 5.92 -6.47 1.06
N THR A 115 5.95 -5.59 0.08
CA THR A 115 4.84 -5.36 -0.85
C THR A 115 5.14 -5.90 -2.25
N THR A 116 4.08 -6.20 -3.00
CA THR A 116 4.17 -6.53 -4.44
C THR A 116 4.80 -5.39 -5.25
N LYS A 117 4.68 -4.14 -4.78
CA LYS A 117 5.29 -2.98 -5.41
C LYS A 117 6.82 -3.02 -5.32
N LEU A 118 7.37 -3.48 -4.20
CA LEU A 118 8.82 -3.69 -4.09
C LEU A 118 9.30 -4.79 -5.05
N ASP A 119 8.53 -5.86 -5.22
CA ASP A 119 8.84 -6.91 -6.19
C ASP A 119 8.85 -6.36 -7.61
N MET A 120 7.83 -5.55 -7.97
CA MET A 120 7.79 -4.85 -9.27
C MET A 120 9.01 -3.95 -9.49
N VAL A 121 9.47 -3.19 -8.47
CA VAL A 121 10.68 -2.36 -8.58
C VAL A 121 11.91 -3.21 -8.84
N ASN A 122 12.04 -4.35 -8.15
CA ASN A 122 13.16 -5.28 -8.33
C ASN A 122 13.19 -5.91 -9.74
N ASP A 123 12.03 -6.04 -10.38
CA ASP A 123 11.89 -6.59 -11.73
C ASP A 123 12.23 -5.57 -12.83
N ILE A 124 12.33 -4.28 -12.51
CA ILE A 124 12.71 -3.25 -13.50
C ILE A 124 14.23 -3.27 -13.70
N GLU A 125 14.67 -3.55 -14.91
CA GLU A 125 16.08 -3.70 -15.26
C GLU A 125 16.89 -2.42 -14.95
N GLY A 126 17.96 -2.58 -14.20
CA GLY A 126 18.92 -1.51 -13.89
C GLY A 126 18.48 -0.50 -12.85
N VAL A 127 17.33 -0.68 -12.22
CA VAL A 127 16.84 0.18 -11.14
C VAL A 127 17.52 -0.18 -9.82
N ASN A 128 17.88 0.84 -9.04
CA ASN A 128 18.36 0.68 -7.67
C ASN A 128 17.14 0.73 -6.73
N ALA A 129 16.69 -0.43 -6.26
CA ALA A 129 15.53 -0.51 -5.37
C ALA A 129 15.86 0.02 -3.97
N VAL A 130 14.98 0.85 -3.42
CA VAL A 130 15.03 1.37 -2.06
C VAL A 130 13.77 0.90 -1.32
N SER A 131 13.97 0.18 -0.23
CA SER A 131 12.89 -0.35 0.60
C SER A 131 12.79 0.40 1.92
N LEU A 132 11.63 0.96 2.23
CA LEU A 132 11.33 1.57 3.53
C LEU A 132 10.02 0.99 4.09
N GLU A 133 9.84 1.06 5.40
CA GLU A 133 8.62 0.54 6.06
C GLU A 133 7.41 1.47 5.88
N SER A 134 7.64 2.78 5.77
CA SER A 134 6.61 3.82 5.69
C SER A 134 6.55 4.44 4.29
N VAL A 135 5.33 4.54 3.73
CA VAL A 135 5.11 5.27 2.47
C VAL A 135 5.36 6.76 2.63
N LEU A 136 5.05 7.33 3.80
CA LEU A 136 5.34 8.73 4.07
C LEU A 136 6.85 9.03 4.02
N ASP A 137 7.67 8.11 4.53
CA ASP A 137 9.14 8.25 4.44
C ASP A 137 9.62 8.15 2.99
N LEU A 138 9.03 7.27 2.18
CA LEU A 138 9.31 7.19 0.74
C LEU A 138 8.97 8.49 0.02
N VAL A 139 7.82 9.09 0.32
CA VAL A 139 7.43 10.40 -0.25
C VAL A 139 8.43 11.49 0.16
N ASN A 140 8.87 11.50 1.41
CA ASN A 140 9.90 12.42 1.88
C ASN A 140 11.23 12.22 1.13
N GLU A 141 11.66 10.97 0.94
CA GLU A 141 12.89 10.66 0.17
C GLU A 141 12.77 11.17 -1.29
N LEU A 142 11.58 11.06 -1.91
CA LEU A 142 11.31 11.59 -3.24
C LEU A 142 11.34 13.13 -3.27
N VAL A 143 10.68 13.79 -2.33
CA VAL A 143 10.64 15.26 -2.24
C VAL A 143 12.03 15.86 -2.03
N TYR A 144 12.88 15.20 -1.24
CA TYR A 144 14.27 15.62 -0.97
C TYR A 144 15.30 15.08 -1.96
N ASP A 145 14.89 14.56 -3.11
CA ASP A 145 15.76 14.05 -4.19
C ASP A 145 16.72 12.92 -3.77
N LYS A 146 16.38 12.14 -2.74
CA LYS A 146 17.15 10.97 -2.33
C LYS A 146 16.81 9.71 -3.10
N VAL A 147 15.58 9.66 -3.64
CA VAL A 147 15.16 8.72 -4.68
C VAL A 147 14.60 9.49 -5.87
N ASP A 148 14.67 8.89 -7.05
CA ASP A 148 14.18 9.51 -8.29
C ASP A 148 12.68 9.28 -8.50
N ALA A 149 12.15 8.19 -7.92
CA ALA A 149 10.76 7.79 -8.03
C ALA A 149 10.34 6.91 -6.84
N ILE A 150 9.03 6.76 -6.65
CA ILE A 150 8.45 5.74 -5.76
C ILE A 150 7.33 5.00 -6.50
N LEU A 151 7.17 3.71 -6.24
CA LEU A 151 6.10 2.87 -6.77
C LEU A 151 5.14 2.51 -5.63
N VAL A 152 3.88 2.86 -5.81
CA VAL A 152 2.81 2.64 -4.81
C VAL A 152 1.53 2.16 -5.50
N ASP A 153 0.52 1.77 -4.73
CA ASP A 153 -0.81 1.47 -5.26
C ASP A 153 -1.41 2.68 -5.98
N GLY A 154 -2.23 2.44 -7.00
CA GLY A 154 -2.73 3.50 -7.87
C GLY A 154 -3.58 4.54 -7.13
N GLY A 155 -4.46 4.11 -6.23
CA GLY A 155 -5.26 5.01 -5.41
C GLY A 155 -4.42 5.87 -4.46
N VAL A 156 -3.36 5.31 -3.91
CA VAL A 156 -2.40 6.02 -3.05
C VAL A 156 -1.61 7.05 -3.88
N ALA A 157 -1.10 6.66 -5.05
CA ALA A 157 -0.41 7.57 -5.96
C ALA A 157 -1.27 8.79 -6.33
N GLN A 158 -2.55 8.55 -6.62
CA GLN A 158 -3.49 9.62 -6.96
C GLN A 158 -3.70 10.57 -5.78
N GLN A 159 -3.85 10.07 -4.55
CA GLN A 159 -3.98 10.89 -3.35
C GLN A 159 -2.77 11.80 -3.14
N TYR A 160 -1.55 11.27 -3.31
CA TYR A 160 -0.34 12.08 -3.17
C TYR A 160 -0.19 13.11 -4.29
N ALA A 161 -0.51 12.76 -5.53
CA ALA A 161 -0.47 13.70 -6.66
C ALA A 161 -1.50 14.82 -6.50
N ASP A 162 -2.71 14.51 -6.02
CA ASP A 162 -3.76 15.51 -5.79
C ASP A 162 -3.39 16.47 -4.63
N ALA A 163 -2.73 15.97 -3.59
CA ALA A 163 -2.33 16.74 -2.43
C ALA A 163 -1.03 17.54 -2.64
N ASN A 164 -0.18 17.16 -3.60
CA ASN A 164 1.12 17.76 -3.85
C ASN A 164 1.30 18.09 -5.34
N PRO A 165 1.15 19.36 -5.73
CA PRO A 165 1.34 19.78 -7.14
C PRO A 165 2.74 19.47 -7.70
N ASP A 166 3.73 19.31 -6.81
CA ASP A 166 5.10 18.98 -7.19
C ASP A 166 5.34 17.48 -7.48
N LEU A 167 4.32 16.64 -7.25
CA LEU A 167 4.37 15.20 -7.52
C LEU A 167 3.35 14.83 -8.60
N VAL A 168 3.75 13.97 -9.51
CA VAL A 168 2.88 13.49 -10.58
C VAL A 168 3.08 12.00 -10.82
N ILE A 169 2.04 11.33 -11.32
CA ILE A 169 2.13 9.97 -11.84
C ILE A 169 2.80 10.03 -13.22
N CYS A 170 3.93 9.35 -13.37
CA CYS A 170 4.64 9.36 -14.64
C CYS A 170 4.04 8.38 -15.66
N SER A 171 4.24 8.67 -16.96
CA SER A 171 3.67 7.87 -18.06
C SER A 171 4.22 6.44 -18.13
N ALA A 172 5.45 6.20 -17.63
CA ALA A 172 6.03 4.85 -17.52
C ALA A 172 5.17 3.88 -16.68
N SER A 173 4.29 4.39 -15.81
CA SER A 173 3.36 3.58 -15.02
C SER A 173 2.47 2.68 -15.88
N SER A 174 2.20 3.05 -17.13
CA SER A 174 1.38 2.25 -18.06
C SER A 174 2.03 0.93 -18.48
N GLU A 175 3.32 0.75 -18.24
CA GLU A 175 4.07 -0.49 -18.51
C GLU A 175 4.06 -1.46 -17.31
N LEU A 176 3.54 -1.04 -16.15
CA LEU A 176 3.46 -1.88 -14.95
C LEU A 176 2.34 -2.93 -15.07
N PRO A 177 2.47 -4.09 -14.38
CA PRO A 177 1.38 -5.04 -14.25
C PRO A 177 0.16 -4.43 -13.56
N THR A 178 -1.01 -5.01 -13.80
CA THR A 178 -2.25 -4.65 -13.07
C THR A 178 -2.19 -5.15 -11.63
N ALA A 179 -2.92 -4.48 -10.72
CA ALA A 179 -3.07 -4.93 -9.35
C ALA A 179 -4.09 -6.07 -9.25
N GLU A 180 -3.83 -7.01 -8.33
CA GLU A 180 -4.83 -7.98 -7.87
C GLU A 180 -5.77 -7.31 -6.85
N PRO A 181 -7.01 -7.84 -6.67
CA PRO A 181 -7.93 -7.32 -5.67
C PRO A 181 -7.37 -7.43 -4.24
N TYR A 182 -7.73 -6.46 -3.39
CA TYR A 182 -7.39 -6.52 -1.96
C TYR A 182 -8.37 -7.42 -1.22
N CYS A 183 -7.83 -8.21 -0.29
CA CYS A 183 -8.54 -9.23 0.46
C CYS A 183 -8.31 -9.07 1.96
N ILE A 184 -9.25 -9.58 2.76
CA ILE A 184 -9.08 -9.68 4.21
C ILE A 184 -8.27 -10.93 4.51
N ALA A 185 -7.18 -10.79 5.29
CA ALA A 185 -6.43 -11.94 5.76
C ALA A 185 -6.93 -12.41 7.12
N VAL A 186 -6.99 -13.73 7.30
CA VAL A 186 -7.28 -14.41 8.57
C VAL A 186 -6.19 -15.44 8.85
N ALA A 187 -6.07 -15.89 10.10
CA ALA A 187 -5.09 -16.89 10.47
C ALA A 187 -5.28 -18.17 9.66
N LYS A 188 -4.17 -18.81 9.28
CA LYS A 188 -4.17 -20.03 8.46
C LYS A 188 -4.95 -21.15 9.11
N GLY A 189 -5.95 -21.68 8.38
CA GLY A 189 -6.78 -22.80 8.86
C GLY A 189 -7.72 -22.43 10.00
N ASP A 190 -8.01 -21.14 10.22
CA ASP A 190 -9.01 -20.71 11.22
C ASP A 190 -10.41 -21.17 10.78
N PRO A 191 -11.09 -22.05 11.58
CA PRO A 191 -12.42 -22.52 11.24
C PRO A 191 -13.50 -21.44 11.41
N LYS A 192 -13.16 -20.27 11.92
CA LYS A 192 -14.05 -19.12 12.11
C LYS A 192 -13.84 -18.03 11.06
N GLY A 193 -12.84 -18.16 10.21
CA GLY A 193 -12.50 -17.23 9.13
C GLY A 193 -13.39 -17.32 7.90
#